data_8077b70e8b23c7a9ac3c8f31f722235d
#
_entry.id   8077b70e8b23c7a9ac3c8f31f722235d
#
_cell.length_a   1.000
_cell.length_b   1.000
_cell.length_c   1.000
_cell.angle_alpha   90.00
_cell.angle_beta   90.00
_cell.angle_gamma   90.00
#
_symmetry.space_group_name_H-M   'P 1'
#
loop_
_entity.id
_entity.type
_entity.pdbx_description
1 polymer ?
#
loop_
_entity_poly.entity_id
_entity_poly.type
_entity_poly.pdbx_seq_one_letter_code
_entity_poly.pdbx_strand_id
1 'polypeptide(L)'
;MGIFFLLSFFFFIFIFVFCFVTRNYVNPYKLIFVFGKKGSGKSTLLTKLAVRYSKRKWSVYTTENIPGTHNISDPRQIYNMQFPEKSCIFIDEVSLIWDNRDFKTMDKRVVEWFRYQRHHKCRVYFFSQTFDIDKKLRDLADDMFLVNKYFRVFVIAKHIVRRPVVVHPGPDSPARIDDDMVVDGPLLWLFGGRITAFIPHWSKYFDSHKLPDASN
;
A
#
# COMPACT_ATOMS: atom_id res chain seq x y z
N MET A 1 -16.51 -41.93 4.63
CA MET A 1 -15.76 -41.08 3.68
C MET A 1 -16.65 -40.03 2.99
N GLY A 2 -17.85 -40.36 2.50
CA GLY A 2 -18.74 -39.44 1.79
C GLY A 2 -19.23 -38.22 2.60
N ILE A 3 -19.49 -38.37 3.89
CA ILE A 3 -20.00 -37.27 4.75
C ILE A 3 -18.97 -36.16 4.91
N PHE A 4 -17.67 -36.47 5.04
CA PHE A 4 -16.61 -35.48 5.13
C PHE A 4 -16.46 -34.68 3.83
N PHE A 5 -16.59 -35.30 2.66
CA PHE A 5 -16.58 -34.60 1.37
C PHE A 5 -17.78 -33.67 1.23
N LEU A 6 -18.96 -34.11 1.68
CA LEU A 6 -20.18 -33.31 1.62
C LEU A 6 -20.07 -32.08 2.54
N LEU A 7 -19.61 -32.24 3.76
CA LEU A 7 -19.39 -31.14 4.72
C LEU A 7 -18.34 -30.15 4.21
N SER A 8 -17.23 -30.65 3.66
CA SER A 8 -16.19 -29.80 3.05
C SER A 8 -16.76 -29.00 1.87
N PHE A 9 -17.55 -29.60 1.01
CA PHE A 9 -18.17 -28.95 -0.13
C PHE A 9 -19.13 -27.82 0.30
N PHE A 10 -20.01 -28.08 1.27
CA PHE A 10 -20.89 -27.05 1.83
C PHE A 10 -20.13 -25.92 2.52
N PHE A 11 -19.03 -26.22 3.20
CA PHE A 11 -18.17 -25.23 3.82
C PHE A 11 -17.53 -24.30 2.77
N PHE A 12 -17.04 -24.83 1.66
CA PHE A 12 -16.49 -24.01 0.57
C PHE A 12 -17.56 -23.17 -0.13
N ILE A 13 -18.78 -23.70 -0.32
CA ILE A 13 -19.90 -22.94 -0.85
C ILE A 13 -20.26 -21.80 0.10
N PHE A 14 -20.35 -22.08 1.40
CA PHE A 14 -20.64 -21.06 2.42
C PHE A 14 -19.60 -19.94 2.39
N ILE A 15 -18.28 -20.26 2.36
CA ILE A 15 -17.22 -19.26 2.24
C ILE A 15 -17.38 -18.47 0.96
N PHE A 16 -17.63 -19.11 -0.15
CA PHE A 16 -17.77 -18.43 -1.44
C PHE A 16 -18.96 -17.46 -1.44
N VAL A 17 -20.12 -17.91 -0.96
CA VAL A 17 -21.31 -17.07 -0.83
C VAL A 17 -21.07 -15.92 0.15
N PHE A 18 -20.46 -16.19 1.29
CA PHE A 18 -20.10 -15.18 2.28
C PHE A 18 -19.17 -14.12 1.68
N CYS A 19 -18.09 -14.52 1.01
CA CYS A 19 -17.19 -13.62 0.32
C CYS A 19 -17.87 -12.81 -0.79
N PHE A 20 -18.82 -13.45 -1.51
CA PHE A 20 -19.56 -12.78 -2.58
C PHE A 20 -20.50 -11.71 -2.03
N VAL A 21 -21.26 -12.04 -0.97
CA VAL A 21 -22.21 -11.11 -0.32
C VAL A 21 -21.47 -9.97 0.37
N THR A 22 -20.37 -10.27 1.07
CA THR A 22 -19.59 -9.26 1.80
C THR A 22 -18.72 -8.38 0.92
N ARG A 23 -18.53 -8.75 -0.35
CA ARG A 23 -17.68 -7.99 -1.29
C ARG A 23 -18.07 -6.52 -1.42
N ASN A 24 -19.36 -6.20 -1.36
CA ASN A 24 -19.87 -4.83 -1.50
C ASN A 24 -19.61 -3.97 -0.26
N TYR A 25 -19.30 -4.59 0.88
CA TYR A 25 -18.97 -3.88 2.13
C TYR A 25 -17.48 -3.58 2.28
N VAL A 26 -16.63 -4.12 1.39
CA VAL A 26 -15.20 -3.82 1.40
C VAL A 26 -14.96 -2.46 0.79
N ASN A 27 -14.41 -1.53 1.57
CA ASN A 27 -14.03 -0.21 1.07
C ASN A 27 -12.89 -0.35 0.02
N PRO A 28 -13.11 0.03 -1.25
CA PRO A 28 -12.07 -0.03 -2.27
C PRO A 28 -11.05 1.10 -2.16
N TYR A 29 -11.39 2.17 -1.43
CA TYR A 29 -10.61 3.40 -1.32
C TYR A 29 -9.77 3.38 -0.05
N LYS A 30 -8.64 2.70 -0.10
CA LYS A 30 -7.70 2.56 1.00
C LYS A 30 -6.45 3.40 0.78
N LEU A 31 -5.86 3.86 1.88
CA LEU A 31 -4.51 4.38 1.92
C LEU A 31 -3.57 3.24 2.33
N ILE A 32 -2.62 2.91 1.47
CA ILE A 32 -1.77 1.73 1.61
C ILE A 32 -0.31 2.17 1.65
N PHE A 33 0.40 1.77 2.68
CA PHE A 33 1.82 2.02 2.83
C PHE A 33 2.64 0.78 2.45
N VAL A 34 3.53 0.94 1.47
CA VAL A 34 4.39 -0.12 0.93
C VAL A 34 5.85 0.26 1.17
N PHE A 35 6.57 -0.50 1.95
CA PHE A 35 7.94 -0.17 2.29
C PHE A 35 8.88 -1.38 2.12
N GLY A 36 10.17 -1.10 1.99
CA GLY A 36 11.18 -2.15 1.84
C GLY A 36 12.51 -1.59 1.35
N LYS A 37 13.59 -2.30 1.63
CA LYS A 37 14.97 -1.88 1.31
C LYS A 37 15.14 -1.50 -0.17
N LYS A 38 16.17 -0.70 -0.47
CA LYS A 38 16.60 -0.42 -1.85
C LYS A 38 16.79 -1.74 -2.61
N GLY A 39 16.30 -1.81 -3.84
CA GLY A 39 16.40 -3.03 -4.67
C GLY A 39 15.43 -4.16 -4.29
N SER A 40 14.50 -3.98 -3.35
CA SER A 40 13.50 -4.99 -3.00
C SER A 40 12.41 -5.20 -4.07
N GLY A 41 12.36 -4.35 -5.11
CA GLY A 41 11.40 -4.45 -6.22
C GLY A 41 10.13 -3.62 -6.03
N LYS A 42 10.18 -2.57 -5.23
CA LYS A 42 9.05 -1.63 -5.01
C LYS A 42 8.53 -1.05 -6.32
N SER A 43 9.42 -0.49 -7.16
CA SER A 43 9.02 0.10 -8.44
C SER A 43 8.43 -0.93 -9.40
N THR A 44 8.91 -2.20 -9.38
CA THR A 44 8.28 -3.31 -10.11
C THR A 44 6.86 -3.57 -9.61
N LEU A 45 6.65 -3.53 -8.30
CA LEU A 45 5.34 -3.72 -7.70
C LEU A 45 4.40 -2.56 -8.03
N LEU A 46 4.90 -1.32 -7.95
CA LEU A 46 4.19 -0.10 -8.34
C LEU A 46 3.73 -0.21 -9.79
N THR A 47 4.63 -0.50 -10.72
CA THR A 47 4.32 -0.68 -12.15
C THR A 47 3.24 -1.72 -12.37
N LYS A 48 3.37 -2.89 -11.72
CA LYS A 48 2.33 -3.94 -11.80
C LYS A 48 0.97 -3.42 -11.35
N LEU A 49 0.92 -2.74 -10.21
CA LEU A 49 -0.33 -2.22 -9.67
C LEU A 49 -0.91 -1.13 -10.58
N ALA A 50 -0.09 -0.18 -11.03
CA ALA A 50 -0.50 0.89 -11.94
C ALA A 50 -1.15 0.34 -13.21
N VAL A 51 -0.48 -0.59 -13.90
CA VAL A 51 -1.02 -1.26 -15.10
C VAL A 51 -2.29 -2.05 -14.79
N ARG A 52 -2.35 -2.73 -13.65
CA ARG A 52 -3.55 -3.49 -13.23
C ARG A 52 -4.75 -2.60 -13.00
N TYR A 53 -4.57 -1.43 -12.37
CA TYR A 53 -5.66 -0.47 -12.14
C TYR A 53 -6.09 0.21 -13.43
N SER A 54 -5.16 0.59 -14.30
CA SER A 54 -5.46 1.12 -15.62
C SER A 54 -6.32 0.14 -16.44
N LYS A 55 -5.96 -1.15 -16.48
CA LYS A 55 -6.77 -2.19 -17.13
C LYS A 55 -8.17 -2.36 -16.52
N ARG A 56 -8.36 -1.96 -15.26
CA ARG A 56 -9.66 -1.99 -14.57
C ARG A 56 -10.46 -0.69 -14.73
N LYS A 57 -10.03 0.18 -15.64
CA LYS A 57 -10.66 1.48 -15.92
C LYS A 57 -10.64 2.44 -14.71
N TRP A 58 -9.58 2.36 -13.89
CA TRP A 58 -9.28 3.37 -12.89
C TRP A 58 -8.42 4.44 -13.53
N SER A 59 -8.63 5.70 -13.15
CA SER A 59 -7.72 6.80 -13.50
C SER A 59 -6.47 6.69 -12.64
N VAL A 60 -5.32 6.41 -13.26
CA VAL A 60 -4.08 6.14 -12.53
C VAL A 60 -3.17 7.35 -12.57
N TYR A 61 -2.75 7.78 -11.40
CA TYR A 61 -1.83 8.91 -11.19
C TYR A 61 -0.57 8.40 -10.50
N THR A 62 0.61 8.85 -10.93
CA THR A 62 1.88 8.40 -10.37
C THR A 62 2.93 9.51 -10.41
N THR A 63 3.85 9.50 -9.43
CA THR A 63 5.07 10.33 -9.46
C THR A 63 6.14 9.76 -10.39
N GLU A 64 6.00 8.49 -10.79
CA GLU A 64 6.89 7.82 -11.73
C GLU A 64 6.34 7.88 -13.15
N ASN A 65 7.23 7.97 -14.14
CA ASN A 65 6.83 8.00 -15.55
C ASN A 65 6.50 6.58 -16.04
N ILE A 66 5.24 6.18 -15.94
CA ILE A 66 4.73 4.89 -16.40
C ILE A 66 3.78 5.11 -17.58
N PRO A 67 3.96 4.39 -18.70
CA PRO A 67 3.08 4.51 -19.86
C PRO A 67 1.61 4.29 -19.50
N GLY A 68 0.73 5.21 -19.95
CA GLY A 68 -0.71 5.12 -19.73
C GLY A 68 -1.17 5.55 -18.34
N THR A 69 -0.36 6.31 -17.62
CA THR A 69 -0.72 6.96 -16.36
C THR A 69 -0.58 8.49 -16.46
N HIS A 70 -1.24 9.19 -15.56
CA HIS A 70 -1.09 10.64 -15.40
C HIS A 70 0.05 10.94 -14.44
N ASN A 71 0.93 11.88 -14.79
CA ASN A 71 2.04 12.25 -13.94
C ASN A 71 1.60 13.25 -12.86
N ILE A 72 2.08 13.07 -11.63
CA ILE A 72 1.98 14.03 -10.53
C ILE A 72 3.33 14.72 -10.38
N SER A 73 3.41 15.97 -10.79
CA SER A 73 4.66 16.74 -10.73
C SER A 73 5.08 17.08 -9.30
N ASP A 74 4.14 17.49 -8.46
CA ASP A 74 4.39 17.82 -7.07
C ASP A 74 3.32 17.25 -6.14
N PRO A 75 3.60 16.12 -5.47
CA PRO A 75 2.68 15.51 -4.50
C PRO A 75 2.38 16.38 -3.28
N ARG A 76 3.21 17.40 -2.99
CA ARG A 76 2.98 18.32 -1.87
C ARG A 76 1.75 19.20 -2.11
N GLN A 77 1.35 19.37 -3.35
CA GLN A 77 0.18 20.16 -3.75
C GLN A 77 -1.05 19.29 -4.08
N ILE A 78 -1.08 18.04 -3.63
CA ILE A 78 -2.17 17.09 -3.93
C ILE A 78 -3.55 17.61 -3.58
N TYR A 79 -3.66 18.45 -2.55
CA TYR A 79 -4.90 19.06 -2.11
C TYR A 79 -5.49 20.08 -3.12
N ASN A 80 -4.69 20.59 -4.06
CA ASN A 80 -5.14 21.45 -5.15
C ASN A 80 -5.60 20.67 -6.39
N MET A 81 -5.37 19.34 -6.41
CA MET A 81 -5.69 18.49 -7.55
C MET A 81 -7.11 17.94 -7.44
N GLN A 82 -7.82 17.90 -8.54
CA GLN A 82 -9.11 17.22 -8.65
C GLN A 82 -8.92 15.86 -9.29
N PHE A 83 -9.39 14.84 -8.62
CA PHE A 83 -9.31 13.46 -9.10
C PHE A 83 -10.72 12.95 -9.43
N PRO A 84 -10.92 12.31 -10.61
CA PRO A 84 -12.18 11.67 -10.92
C PRO A 84 -12.44 10.48 -9.97
N GLU A 85 -13.67 10.06 -9.88
CA GLU A 85 -14.03 8.86 -9.12
C GLU A 85 -13.25 7.63 -9.60
N LYS A 86 -12.91 6.72 -8.70
CA LYS A 86 -12.06 5.55 -8.97
C LYS A 86 -10.66 5.93 -9.44
N SER A 87 -10.07 6.94 -8.84
CA SER A 87 -8.65 7.26 -9.03
C SER A 87 -7.76 6.41 -8.13
N CYS A 88 -6.62 5.99 -8.70
CA CYS A 88 -5.57 5.29 -7.97
C CYS A 88 -4.27 6.10 -8.07
N ILE A 89 -3.77 6.52 -6.92
CA ILE A 89 -2.64 7.44 -6.81
C ILE A 89 -1.44 6.67 -6.24
N PHE A 90 -0.32 6.73 -6.93
CA PHE A 90 0.93 6.11 -6.52
C PHE A 90 1.98 7.20 -6.28
N ILE A 91 2.49 7.29 -5.06
CA ILE A 91 3.53 8.23 -4.68
C ILE A 91 4.77 7.41 -4.30
N ASP A 92 5.81 7.47 -5.14
CA ASP A 92 7.08 6.80 -4.85
C ASP A 92 7.98 7.71 -4.01
N GLU A 93 8.89 7.09 -3.27
CA GLU A 93 9.88 7.71 -2.39
C GLU A 93 9.27 8.75 -1.42
N VAL A 94 8.14 8.41 -0.81
CA VAL A 94 7.40 9.29 0.12
C VAL A 94 8.29 9.86 1.22
N SER A 95 9.32 9.11 1.66
CA SER A 95 10.29 9.57 2.66
C SER A 95 11.14 10.76 2.21
N LEU A 96 11.33 10.98 0.90
CA LEU A 96 12.02 12.15 0.37
C LEU A 96 11.09 13.38 0.29
N ILE A 97 9.79 13.14 0.18
CA ILE A 97 8.78 14.21 0.06
C ILE A 97 8.36 14.69 1.44
N TRP A 98 8.14 13.75 2.38
CA TRP A 98 7.68 13.99 3.74
C TRP A 98 8.53 13.19 4.75
N ASP A 99 9.74 13.72 5.04
CA ASP A 99 10.64 13.12 6.03
C ASP A 99 10.12 13.40 7.46
N ASN A 100 10.30 12.42 8.33
CA ASN A 100 9.96 12.54 9.75
C ASN A 100 10.78 13.63 10.48
N ARG A 101 11.92 14.03 9.92
CA ARG A 101 12.80 15.06 10.49
C ARG A 101 12.30 16.48 10.26
N ASP A 102 11.53 16.71 9.20
CA ASP A 102 10.94 18.00 8.83
C ASP A 102 9.54 18.22 9.43
N PHE A 103 9.34 17.71 10.64
CA PHE A 103 8.06 17.67 11.35
C PHE A 103 7.32 19.02 11.44
N LYS A 104 8.04 20.14 11.35
CA LYS A 104 7.46 21.50 11.43
C LYS A 104 6.90 22.03 10.11
N THR A 105 7.23 21.39 8.99
CA THR A 105 6.98 21.97 7.65
C THR A 105 5.87 21.26 6.86
N MET A 106 5.36 20.12 7.34
CA MET A 106 4.29 19.44 6.62
C MET A 106 2.99 20.25 6.63
N ASP A 107 2.52 20.61 5.45
CA ASP A 107 1.27 21.36 5.29
C ASP A 107 0.08 20.54 5.85
N LYS A 108 -0.64 21.15 6.77
CA LYS A 108 -1.84 20.54 7.39
C LYS A 108 -2.88 20.12 6.35
N ARG A 109 -2.97 20.84 5.22
CA ARG A 109 -3.90 20.56 4.13
C ARG A 109 -3.60 19.21 3.46
N VAL A 110 -2.31 18.84 3.35
CA VAL A 110 -1.89 17.54 2.81
C VAL A 110 -2.34 16.40 3.72
N VAL A 111 -2.11 16.53 5.04
CA VAL A 111 -2.56 15.53 6.03
C VAL A 111 -4.08 15.39 6.00
N GLU A 112 -4.78 16.53 5.93
CA GLU A 112 -6.23 16.56 5.89
C GLU A 112 -6.78 15.92 4.62
N TRP A 113 -6.16 16.18 3.47
CA TRP A 113 -6.52 15.55 2.21
C TRP A 113 -6.39 14.02 2.30
N PHE A 114 -5.29 13.48 2.81
CA PHE A 114 -5.11 12.03 2.99
C PHE A 114 -6.07 11.43 4.02
N ARG A 115 -6.44 12.19 5.04
CA ARG A 115 -7.48 11.76 6.02
C ARG A 115 -8.84 11.59 5.36
N TYR A 116 -9.16 12.44 4.39
CA TYR A 116 -10.45 12.43 3.68
C TYR A 116 -10.37 11.79 2.28
N GLN A 117 -9.26 11.11 1.93
CA GLN A 117 -9.08 10.52 0.60
C GLN A 117 -10.22 9.56 0.18
N ARG A 118 -10.90 8.92 1.15
CA ARG A 118 -12.06 8.06 0.88
C ARG A 118 -13.25 8.86 0.33
N HIS A 119 -13.45 10.06 0.81
CA HIS A 119 -14.50 10.97 0.32
C HIS A 119 -14.20 11.44 -1.09
N HIS A 120 -12.91 11.56 -1.44
CA HIS A 120 -12.47 11.83 -2.82
C HIS A 120 -12.55 10.59 -3.72
N LYS A 121 -13.02 9.45 -3.21
CA LYS A 121 -13.08 8.17 -3.93
C LYS A 121 -11.74 7.78 -4.57
N CYS A 122 -10.65 8.07 -3.88
CA CYS A 122 -9.29 7.78 -4.29
C CYS A 122 -8.69 6.63 -3.49
N ARG A 123 -7.97 5.76 -4.16
CA ARG A 123 -7.08 4.78 -3.54
C ARG A 123 -5.66 5.29 -3.63
N VAL A 124 -4.91 5.25 -2.53
CA VAL A 124 -3.56 5.82 -2.48
C VAL A 124 -2.57 4.74 -2.06
N TYR A 125 -1.43 4.72 -2.73
CA TYR A 125 -0.27 3.90 -2.39
C TYR A 125 0.93 4.79 -2.14
N PHE A 126 1.50 4.69 -0.94
CA PHE A 126 2.78 5.27 -0.58
C PHE A 126 3.87 4.22 -0.71
N PHE A 127 4.95 4.55 -1.43
CA PHE A 127 6.14 3.70 -1.50
C PHE A 127 7.29 4.40 -0.80
N SER A 128 8.05 3.65 0.02
CA SER A 128 9.22 4.17 0.71
C SER A 128 10.31 3.12 0.85
N GLN A 129 11.57 3.55 0.91
CA GLN A 129 12.70 2.66 1.19
C GLN A 129 12.79 2.32 2.68
N THR A 130 12.38 3.24 3.52
CA THR A 130 12.42 3.12 4.98
C THR A 130 11.01 3.20 5.56
N PHE A 131 10.92 2.84 6.83
CA PHE A 131 9.71 3.04 7.61
C PHE A 131 9.59 4.48 8.16
N ASP A 132 10.64 5.29 7.97
CA ASP A 132 10.78 6.66 8.49
C ASP A 132 10.08 7.68 7.59
N ILE A 133 8.76 7.63 7.58
CA ILE A 133 7.91 8.69 7.04
C ILE A 133 7.24 9.42 8.19
N ASP A 134 6.70 10.59 7.93
CA ASP A 134 5.93 11.33 8.93
C ASP A 134 4.91 10.41 9.62
N LYS A 135 4.96 10.37 10.95
CA LYS A 135 4.10 9.51 11.76
C LYS A 135 2.62 9.73 11.46
N LYS A 136 2.21 10.98 11.21
CA LYS A 136 0.81 11.30 10.93
C LYS A 136 0.32 10.63 9.64
N LEU A 137 1.15 10.60 8.59
CA LEU A 137 0.80 9.92 7.34
C LEU A 137 0.78 8.39 7.51
N ARG A 138 1.78 7.87 8.23
CA ARG A 138 1.86 6.44 8.51
C ARG A 138 0.67 5.93 9.31
N ASP A 139 0.22 6.72 10.28
CA ASP A 139 -0.92 6.37 11.14
C ASP A 139 -2.26 6.46 10.41
N LEU A 140 -2.33 7.17 9.28
CA LEU A 140 -3.50 7.19 8.39
C LEU A 140 -3.59 5.96 7.48
N ALA A 141 -2.52 5.17 7.35
CA ALA A 141 -2.53 4.00 6.46
C ALA A 141 -3.49 2.91 6.96
N ASP A 142 -4.40 2.48 6.08
CA ASP A 142 -5.33 1.38 6.34
C ASP A 142 -4.63 0.02 6.32
N ASP A 143 -3.70 -0.16 5.38
CA ASP A 143 -2.92 -1.39 5.20
C ASP A 143 -1.44 -1.06 5.03
N MET A 144 -0.57 -1.95 5.52
CA MET A 144 0.88 -1.84 5.35
C MET A 144 1.45 -3.10 4.71
N PHE A 145 2.43 -2.94 3.83
CA PHE A 145 3.09 -4.06 3.17
C PHE A 145 4.61 -3.92 3.20
N LEU A 146 5.29 -4.98 3.65
CA LEU A 146 6.73 -5.11 3.57
C LEU A 146 7.14 -5.85 2.30
N VAL A 147 7.92 -5.20 1.45
CA VAL A 147 8.37 -5.74 0.16
C VAL A 147 9.73 -6.40 0.29
N ASN A 148 9.79 -7.66 -0.13
CA ASN A 148 11.03 -8.42 -0.21
C ASN A 148 11.18 -9.06 -1.59
N LYS A 149 12.44 -9.17 -2.06
CA LYS A 149 12.79 -9.86 -3.29
C LYS A 149 13.27 -11.26 -2.98
N TYR A 150 12.75 -12.25 -3.71
CA TYR A 150 13.10 -13.65 -3.60
C TYR A 150 13.64 -14.17 -4.93
N PHE A 151 14.62 -15.05 -4.85
CA PHE A 151 15.26 -15.67 -6.04
C PHE A 151 15.63 -14.66 -7.13
N ARG A 152 15.97 -13.42 -6.75
CA ARG A 152 16.34 -12.30 -7.63
C ARG A 152 15.25 -11.85 -8.62
N VAL A 153 14.19 -12.60 -8.82
CA VAL A 153 13.15 -12.37 -9.84
C VAL A 153 11.73 -12.20 -9.31
N PHE A 154 11.45 -12.69 -8.10
CA PHE A 154 10.13 -12.58 -7.50
C PHE A 154 10.10 -11.48 -6.43
N VAL A 155 9.09 -10.63 -6.51
CA VAL A 155 8.78 -9.62 -5.49
C VAL A 155 7.56 -10.08 -4.73
N ILE A 156 7.63 -10.10 -3.41
CA ILE A 156 6.52 -10.44 -2.53
C ILE A 156 6.36 -9.33 -1.52
N ALA A 157 5.20 -8.68 -1.52
CA ALA A 157 4.77 -7.76 -0.48
C ALA A 157 3.91 -8.53 0.53
N LYS A 158 4.37 -8.57 1.77
CA LYS A 158 3.71 -9.23 2.90
C LYS A 158 2.91 -8.19 3.68
N HIS A 159 1.68 -8.49 4.00
CA HIS A 159 0.85 -7.62 4.83
C HIS A 159 1.39 -7.57 6.26
N ILE A 160 1.43 -6.36 6.82
CA ILE A 160 1.86 -6.08 8.19
C ILE A 160 0.65 -5.63 8.97
N VAL A 161 0.36 -6.30 10.07
CA VAL A 161 -0.70 -5.94 11.01
C VAL A 161 -0.08 -5.23 12.20
N ARG A 162 -0.65 -4.10 12.58
CA ARG A 162 -0.33 -3.44 13.85
C ARG A 162 -1.13 -4.11 14.96
N ARG A 163 -0.45 -4.55 16.02
CA ARG A 163 -1.07 -5.08 17.23
C ARG A 163 -0.74 -4.14 18.39
N PRO A 164 -1.72 -3.49 19.00
CA PRO A 164 -1.47 -2.72 20.21
C PRO A 164 -1.03 -3.66 21.33
N VAL A 165 0.13 -3.38 21.90
CA VAL A 165 0.70 -4.12 23.03
C VAL A 165 0.82 -3.16 24.21
N VAL A 166 0.38 -3.60 25.37
CA VAL A 166 0.57 -2.84 26.61
C VAL A 166 1.95 -3.14 27.15
N VAL A 167 2.82 -2.14 27.16
CA VAL A 167 4.19 -2.25 27.67
C VAL A 167 4.27 -1.54 29.01
N HIS A 168 4.82 -2.23 30.01
CA HIS A 168 5.16 -1.68 31.32
C HIS A 168 6.68 -1.43 31.36
N PRO A 169 7.18 -0.19 31.19
CA PRO A 169 8.62 0.10 31.14
C PRO A 169 9.34 -0.13 32.46
N GLY A 170 8.60 -0.26 33.58
CA GLY A 170 9.14 -0.54 34.92
C GLY A 170 8.01 -0.74 35.93
N PRO A 171 8.32 -1.24 37.15
CA PRO A 171 7.30 -1.58 38.14
C PRO A 171 6.45 -0.38 38.58
N ASP A 172 7.00 0.84 38.56
CA ASP A 172 6.32 2.07 38.94
C ASP A 172 5.92 2.97 37.76
N SER A 173 6.09 2.49 36.54
CA SER A 173 5.79 3.29 35.34
C SER A 173 4.38 3.04 34.85
N PRO A 174 3.66 4.09 34.40
CA PRO A 174 2.33 3.90 33.82
C PRO A 174 2.42 3.04 32.57
N ALA A 175 1.41 2.18 32.38
CA ALA A 175 1.27 1.35 31.19
C ALA A 175 1.21 2.24 29.94
N ARG A 176 1.99 1.90 28.93
CA ARG A 176 1.96 2.54 27.60
C ARG A 176 1.45 1.56 26.56
N ILE A 177 0.65 2.06 25.64
CA ILE A 177 0.27 1.29 24.46
C ILE A 177 1.31 1.56 23.40
N ASP A 178 1.98 0.50 22.96
CA ASP A 178 2.91 0.53 21.84
C ASP A 178 2.37 -0.36 20.71
N ASP A 179 2.76 -0.08 19.47
CA ASP A 179 2.34 -0.84 18.31
C ASP A 179 3.40 -1.86 17.92
N ASP A 180 3.11 -3.13 18.14
CA ASP A 180 3.93 -4.21 17.59
C ASP A 180 3.51 -4.50 16.15
N MET A 181 4.50 -4.68 15.26
CA MET A 181 4.29 -4.92 13.84
C MET A 181 4.56 -6.37 13.51
N VAL A 182 3.51 -7.11 13.23
CA VAL A 182 3.58 -8.53 12.95
C VAL A 182 3.22 -8.82 11.50
N VAL A 183 3.99 -9.68 10.85
CA VAL A 183 3.63 -10.20 9.52
C VAL A 183 2.43 -11.12 9.67
N ASP A 184 1.40 -10.91 8.86
CA ASP A 184 0.22 -11.76 8.83
C ASP A 184 0.57 -13.24 8.65
N GLY A 185 -0.18 -14.09 9.33
CA GLY A 185 0.01 -15.53 9.31
C GLY A 185 -0.20 -16.16 7.91
N PRO A 186 0.30 -17.38 7.69
CA PRO A 186 0.27 -18.04 6.37
C PRO A 186 -1.15 -18.28 5.85
N LEU A 187 -2.16 -18.43 6.70
CA LEU A 187 -3.55 -18.63 6.31
C LEU A 187 -4.14 -17.40 5.58
N LEU A 188 -3.79 -16.19 6.01
CA LEU A 188 -4.25 -14.95 5.38
C LEU A 188 -3.63 -14.70 4.01
N TRP A 189 -2.58 -15.43 3.66
CA TRP A 189 -2.04 -15.44 2.31
C TRP A 189 -3.08 -15.85 1.25
N LEU A 190 -3.95 -16.80 1.57
CA LEU A 190 -5.04 -17.27 0.70
C LEU A 190 -6.10 -16.18 0.50
N PHE A 191 -6.25 -15.26 1.45
CA PHE A 191 -7.27 -14.20 1.45
C PHE A 191 -6.74 -12.81 1.06
N GLY A 192 -5.59 -12.73 0.36
CA GLY A 192 -5.07 -11.47 -0.19
C GLY A 192 -4.02 -10.76 0.66
N GLY A 193 -3.50 -11.38 1.73
CA GLY A 193 -2.41 -10.84 2.56
C GLY A 193 -1.05 -10.76 1.86
N ARG A 194 -0.97 -11.06 0.55
CA ARG A 194 0.27 -10.94 -0.24
C ARG A 194 0.02 -10.40 -1.63
N ILE A 195 0.92 -9.55 -2.07
CA ILE A 195 0.96 -9.07 -3.45
C ILE A 195 2.29 -9.55 -4.04
N THR A 196 2.24 -10.28 -5.16
CA THR A 196 3.44 -10.81 -5.82
C THR A 196 3.67 -10.11 -7.14
N ALA A 197 4.93 -9.97 -7.58
CA ALA A 197 5.28 -9.51 -8.92
C ALA A 197 6.48 -10.30 -9.44
N PHE A 198 6.53 -10.51 -10.76
CA PHE A 198 7.62 -11.16 -11.46
C PHE A 198 8.41 -10.11 -12.23
N ILE A 199 9.65 -9.83 -11.81
CA ILE A 199 10.47 -8.72 -12.33
C ILE A 199 10.61 -8.76 -13.85
N PRO A 200 11.01 -9.90 -14.50
CA PRO A 200 11.22 -9.91 -15.94
C PRO A 200 10.01 -9.55 -16.78
N HIS A 201 8.80 -9.75 -16.24
CA HIS A 201 7.56 -9.37 -16.94
C HIS A 201 7.30 -7.86 -16.86
N TRP A 202 7.58 -7.26 -15.70
CA TRP A 202 7.22 -5.87 -15.44
C TRP A 202 8.33 -4.86 -15.76
N SER A 203 9.60 -5.31 -15.82
CA SER A 203 10.73 -4.45 -16.21
C SER A 203 10.61 -3.84 -17.62
N LYS A 204 9.74 -4.42 -18.45
CA LYS A 204 9.45 -3.90 -19.80
C LYS A 204 8.73 -2.54 -19.80
N TYR A 205 8.07 -2.21 -18.70
CA TYR A 205 7.23 -1.02 -18.60
C TYR A 205 7.93 0.15 -17.91
N PHE A 206 9.12 -0.09 -17.33
CA PHE A 206 9.83 0.96 -16.60
C PHE A 206 11.33 0.64 -16.54
N ASP A 207 12.17 1.66 -16.64
CA ASP A 207 13.62 1.54 -16.50
C ASP A 207 14.05 2.05 -15.12
N SER A 208 14.48 1.12 -14.26
CA SER A 208 14.96 1.42 -12.90
C SER A 208 16.30 2.14 -12.86
N HIS A 209 16.97 2.27 -14.00
CA HIS A 209 18.27 2.92 -14.11
C HIS A 209 18.19 4.33 -14.72
N LYS A 210 17.00 4.72 -15.20
CA LYS A 210 16.80 6.08 -15.67
C LYS A 210 16.79 7.04 -14.49
N LEU A 211 17.71 8.00 -14.51
CA LEU A 211 17.69 9.09 -13.53
C LEU A 211 16.36 9.86 -13.65
N PRO A 212 15.77 10.32 -12.53
CA PRO A 212 14.66 11.25 -12.60
C PRO A 212 15.06 12.42 -13.48
N ASP A 213 14.20 12.81 -14.42
CA ASP A 213 14.46 14.00 -15.23
C ASP A 213 14.63 15.16 -14.24
N ALA A 214 15.84 15.74 -14.19
CA ALA A 214 16.11 16.94 -13.42
C ALA A 214 15.26 18.05 -14.04
N SER A 215 14.07 18.23 -13.48
CA SER A 215 13.24 19.39 -13.83
C SER A 215 13.93 20.63 -13.28
N ASN A 216 14.46 21.45 -14.18
CA ASN A 216 14.85 22.83 -13.91
C ASN A 216 13.74 23.60 -13.23
#